data_5a1349ff2d4d387d88747753645f1716
#
_entry.id   5a1349ff2d4d387d88747753645f1716
#
_cell.length_a   1.000
_cell.length_b   1.000
_cell.length_c   1.000
_cell.angle_alpha   90.00
_cell.angle_beta   90.00
_cell.angle_gamma   90.00
#
_symmetry.space_group_name_H-M   'P 1'
#
loop_
_entity.id
_entity.type
_entity.pdbx_description
1 polymer ?
#
loop_
_entity_poly.entity_id
_entity_poly.type
_entity_poly.pdbx_seq_one_letter_code
_entity_poly.pdbx_strand_id
1 'polypeptide(L)'
;GLVGSEMCIRDRSKDVPKIIALIENMDYFDLTKSIGVDSLVNKKMLTANTIFRYVRSGEVVDLAKLNNMDAEIVEFKVHEGSKVIGKEIKELSFPKKATIGGVIRDGKGIIALGNFIIQKDDLVLVCSQPQAIRKVEQLFL
;
A
#
# COMPACT_ATOMS: atom_id res chain seq x y z
N GLY A 1 -24.87 -15.93 -5.85
CA GLY A 1 -26.09 -15.26 -6.26
C GLY A 1 -25.93 -13.74 -6.32
N LEU A 2 -26.67 -13.14 -7.24
CA LEU A 2 -26.66 -11.70 -7.56
C LEU A 2 -27.33 -10.80 -6.49
N VAL A 3 -27.72 -11.34 -5.34
CA VAL A 3 -28.49 -10.61 -4.30
C VAL A 3 -27.74 -9.38 -3.75
N GLY A 4 -26.41 -9.42 -3.72
CA GLY A 4 -25.61 -8.28 -3.25
C GLY A 4 -25.53 -7.10 -4.23
N SER A 5 -25.55 -7.37 -5.54
CA SER A 5 -25.49 -6.32 -6.56
C SER A 5 -26.79 -5.52 -6.67
N GLU A 6 -27.95 -6.17 -6.54
CA GLU A 6 -29.25 -5.50 -6.54
C GLU A 6 -29.38 -4.55 -5.35
N MET A 7 -28.91 -4.94 -4.16
CA MET A 7 -28.88 -4.04 -2.99
C MET A 7 -28.00 -2.83 -3.23
N CYS A 8 -26.81 -3.00 -3.76
CA CYS A 8 -25.88 -1.87 -4.04
C CYS A 8 -26.48 -0.88 -5.07
N ILE A 9 -27.14 -1.36 -6.12
CA ILE A 9 -27.83 -0.52 -7.12
C ILE A 9 -28.97 0.26 -6.44
N ARG A 10 -29.76 -0.40 -5.60
CA ARG A 10 -30.85 0.23 -4.87
C ARG A 10 -30.34 1.28 -3.89
N ASP A 11 -29.26 1.01 -3.17
CA ASP A 11 -28.66 1.95 -2.24
C ASP A 11 -28.15 3.20 -2.98
N ARG A 12 -27.54 3.04 -4.14
CA ARG A 12 -27.10 4.17 -4.97
C ARG A 12 -28.28 4.99 -5.47
N SER A 13 -29.41 4.35 -5.83
CA SER A 13 -30.62 5.05 -6.26
C SER A 13 -31.32 5.84 -5.15
N LYS A 14 -30.93 5.60 -3.90
CA LYS A 14 -31.44 6.29 -2.69
C LYS A 14 -30.44 7.27 -2.10
N ASP A 15 -29.42 7.67 -2.86
CA ASP A 15 -28.39 8.62 -2.46
C ASP A 15 -27.65 8.24 -1.16
N VAL A 16 -27.47 6.95 -0.92
CA VAL A 16 -26.62 6.48 0.18
C VAL A 16 -25.21 7.00 -0.01
N PRO A 17 -24.64 7.75 0.94
CA PRO A 17 -23.40 8.49 0.73
C PRO A 17 -22.16 7.62 0.55
N LYS A 18 -22.17 6.37 1.06
CA LYS A 18 -21.06 5.44 0.92
C LYS A 18 -21.55 4.00 0.91
N ILE A 19 -21.17 3.26 -0.13
CA ILE A 19 -21.52 1.86 -0.34
C ILE A 19 -20.26 1.02 -0.27
N ILE A 20 -20.21 0.06 0.65
CA ILE A 20 -19.11 -0.90 0.80
C ILE A 20 -19.66 -2.30 0.52
N ALA A 21 -19.09 -3.00 -0.44
CA ALA A 21 -19.50 -4.36 -0.78
C ALA A 21 -18.41 -5.39 -0.45
N LEU A 22 -18.84 -6.53 0.10
CA LEU A 22 -18.00 -7.70 0.28
C LEU A 22 -18.09 -8.57 -0.98
N ILE A 23 -16.94 -8.85 -1.62
CA ILE A 23 -16.84 -9.69 -2.81
C ILE A 23 -16.08 -10.96 -2.46
N GLU A 24 -16.65 -12.11 -2.78
CA GLU A 24 -15.99 -13.40 -2.61
C GLU A 24 -15.23 -13.83 -3.87
N ASN A 25 -15.79 -13.57 -5.06
CA ASN A 25 -15.16 -13.89 -6.33
C ASN A 25 -14.60 -12.62 -7.01
N MET A 26 -13.31 -12.66 -7.31
CA MET A 26 -12.58 -11.55 -7.95
C MET A 26 -13.04 -11.26 -9.40
N ASP A 27 -13.65 -12.23 -10.08
CA ASP A 27 -14.16 -12.03 -11.45
C ASP A 27 -15.27 -10.96 -11.51
N TYR A 28 -15.94 -10.71 -10.39
CA TYR A 28 -16.97 -9.67 -10.28
C TYR A 28 -16.42 -8.30 -9.84
N PHE A 29 -15.10 -8.16 -9.67
CA PHE A 29 -14.51 -6.93 -9.16
C PHE A 29 -14.81 -5.72 -10.07
N ASP A 30 -14.55 -5.86 -11.39
CA ASP A 30 -14.77 -4.79 -12.34
C ASP A 30 -16.26 -4.49 -12.54
N LEU A 31 -17.09 -5.53 -12.55
CA LEU A 31 -18.55 -5.38 -12.65
C LEU A 31 -19.09 -4.62 -11.43
N THR A 32 -18.67 -4.99 -10.23
CA THR A 32 -19.14 -4.36 -8.99
C THR A 32 -18.70 -2.90 -8.91
N LYS A 33 -17.53 -2.58 -9.45
CA LYS A 33 -17.05 -1.20 -9.58
C LYS A 33 -17.91 -0.38 -10.53
N SER A 34 -18.34 -0.96 -11.66
CA SER A 34 -19.16 -0.28 -12.67
C SER A 34 -20.58 0.08 -12.19
N ILE A 35 -21.11 -0.62 -11.19
CA ILE A 35 -22.44 -0.33 -10.60
C ILE A 35 -22.40 0.74 -9.50
N GLY A 36 -21.25 1.39 -9.29
CA GLY A 36 -21.12 2.56 -8.40
C GLY A 36 -20.87 2.24 -6.94
N VAL A 37 -20.26 1.09 -6.63
CA VAL A 37 -19.80 0.77 -5.27
C VAL A 37 -18.53 1.55 -4.97
N ASP A 38 -18.47 2.23 -3.83
CA ASP A 38 -17.36 3.10 -3.46
C ASP A 38 -16.14 2.32 -2.94
N SER A 39 -16.38 1.21 -2.26
CA SER A 39 -15.31 0.36 -1.71
C SER A 39 -15.65 -1.11 -1.82
N LEU A 40 -14.67 -1.89 -2.25
CA LEU A 40 -14.78 -3.35 -2.39
C LEU A 40 -13.86 -4.04 -1.38
N VAL A 41 -14.41 -4.98 -0.64
CA VAL A 41 -13.67 -5.78 0.35
C VAL A 41 -13.66 -7.23 -0.11
N ASN A 42 -12.48 -7.85 -0.17
CA ASN A 42 -12.33 -9.28 -0.41
C ASN A 42 -11.55 -9.92 0.74
N LYS A 43 -12.18 -10.87 1.42
CA LYS A 43 -11.58 -11.56 2.59
C LYS A 43 -10.27 -12.26 2.26
N LYS A 44 -10.19 -12.94 1.11
CA LYS A 44 -8.98 -13.66 0.69
C LYS A 44 -7.81 -12.71 0.47
N MET A 45 -8.07 -11.55 -0.16
CA MET A 45 -7.03 -10.54 -0.38
C MET A 45 -6.59 -9.88 0.93
N LEU A 46 -7.50 -9.57 1.83
CA LEU A 46 -7.15 -9.04 3.16
C LEU A 46 -6.27 -10.03 3.92
N THR A 47 -6.66 -11.31 3.93
CA THR A 47 -5.88 -12.37 4.59
C THR A 47 -4.51 -12.53 3.93
N ALA A 48 -4.44 -12.58 2.60
CA ALA A 48 -3.19 -12.67 1.86
C ALA A 48 -2.25 -11.49 2.18
N ASN A 49 -2.76 -10.25 2.15
CA ASN A 49 -1.98 -9.07 2.50
C ASN A 49 -1.43 -9.13 3.94
N THR A 50 -2.25 -9.62 4.87
CA THR A 50 -1.81 -9.82 6.26
C THR A 50 -0.69 -10.86 6.35
N ILE A 51 -0.81 -12.00 5.67
CA ILE A 51 0.22 -13.04 5.63
C ILE A 51 1.49 -12.51 4.97
N PHE A 52 1.39 -11.80 3.84
CA PHE A 52 2.54 -11.22 3.15
C PHE A 52 3.35 -10.27 4.04
N ARG A 53 2.68 -9.52 4.91
CA ARG A 53 3.33 -8.64 5.89
C ARG A 53 4.26 -9.41 6.84
N TYR A 54 3.85 -10.60 7.29
CA TYR A 54 4.67 -11.45 8.17
C TYR A 54 5.79 -12.21 7.43
N VAL A 55 5.63 -12.47 6.14
CA VAL A 55 6.60 -13.25 5.35
C VAL A 55 7.71 -12.37 4.78
N ARG A 56 7.46 -11.07 4.59
CA ARG A 56 8.47 -10.14 4.06
C ARG A 56 9.59 -9.89 5.06
N SER A 57 10.81 -9.90 4.54
CA SER A 57 12.00 -9.52 5.30
C SER A 57 12.02 -8.01 5.54
N GLY A 58 12.29 -7.59 6.77
CA GLY A 58 12.23 -6.19 7.20
C GLY A 58 10.96 -5.89 8.01
N GLU A 59 10.96 -4.81 8.79
CA GLU A 59 9.74 -4.37 9.48
C GLU A 59 8.79 -3.67 8.51
N VAL A 60 8.10 -4.45 7.69
CA VAL A 60 6.98 -3.95 6.89
C VAL A 60 5.79 -3.73 7.82
N VAL A 61 5.43 -2.46 8.02
CA VAL A 61 4.32 -2.07 8.90
C VAL A 61 3.00 -2.19 8.17
N ASP A 62 2.93 -1.75 6.91
CA ASP A 62 1.74 -1.85 6.10
C ASP A 62 2.05 -2.05 4.60
N LEU A 63 1.06 -2.55 3.88
CA LEU A 63 1.14 -2.85 2.46
C LEU A 63 -0.19 -2.53 1.77
N ALA A 64 -0.16 -1.68 0.77
CA ALA A 64 -1.28 -1.40 -0.10
C ALA A 64 -0.93 -1.67 -1.57
N LYS A 65 -1.68 -2.56 -2.21
CA LYS A 65 -1.58 -2.78 -3.65
C LYS A 65 -2.42 -1.75 -4.39
N LEU A 66 -1.81 -1.06 -5.36
CA LEU A 66 -2.53 -0.10 -6.19
C LEU A 66 -3.35 -0.85 -7.24
N ASN A 67 -4.66 -0.63 -7.23
CA ASN A 67 -5.54 -1.20 -8.25
C ASN A 67 -5.22 -0.60 -9.62
N ASN A 68 -5.14 -1.46 -10.65
CA ASN A 68 -4.83 -1.12 -12.04
C ASN A 68 -3.39 -0.65 -12.31
N MET A 69 -2.47 -0.82 -11.38
CA MET A 69 -1.05 -0.54 -11.57
C MET A 69 -0.22 -1.73 -11.07
N ASP A 70 0.84 -2.06 -11.79
CA ASP A 70 1.82 -3.06 -11.33
C ASP A 70 2.78 -2.42 -10.32
N ALA A 71 2.21 -1.87 -9.26
CA ALA A 71 2.94 -1.21 -8.18
C ALA A 71 2.24 -1.43 -6.83
N GLU A 72 3.03 -1.42 -5.78
CA GLU A 72 2.59 -1.53 -4.41
C GLU A 72 3.23 -0.43 -3.56
N ILE A 73 2.52 0.02 -2.54
CA ILE A 73 3.04 0.93 -1.52
C ILE A 73 3.35 0.09 -0.30
N VAL A 74 4.57 0.18 0.16
CA VAL A 74 5.04 -0.55 1.34
C VAL A 74 5.58 0.46 2.34
N GLU A 75 5.16 0.32 3.59
CA GLU A 75 5.64 1.11 4.71
C GLU A 75 6.71 0.34 5.46
N PHE A 76 7.92 0.91 5.53
CA PHE A 76 9.05 0.35 6.24
C PHE A 76 9.37 1.17 7.49
N LYS A 77 9.55 0.49 8.62
CA LYS A 77 10.14 1.11 9.81
C LYS A 77 11.66 1.11 9.71
N VAL A 78 12.28 2.25 10.02
CA VAL A 78 13.73 2.43 9.97
C VAL A 78 14.36 2.05 11.31
N HIS A 79 15.28 1.09 11.26
CA HIS A 79 16.04 0.62 12.42
C HIS A 79 17.44 1.20 12.46
N GLU A 80 18.11 1.03 13.58
CA GLU A 80 19.47 1.49 13.81
C GLU A 80 20.52 0.91 12.84
N GLY A 81 20.27 -0.31 12.31
CA GLY A 81 21.11 -0.98 11.31
C GLY A 81 20.76 -0.66 9.85
N SER A 82 19.67 0.06 9.58
CA SER A 82 19.21 0.32 8.22
C SER A 82 20.20 1.16 7.41
N LYS A 83 20.48 0.76 6.17
CA LYS A 83 21.46 1.43 5.29
C LYS A 83 21.02 2.82 4.83
N VAL A 84 19.74 3.14 5.04
CA VAL A 84 19.15 4.44 4.68
C VAL A 84 19.37 5.52 5.74
N ILE A 85 19.73 5.14 6.97
CA ILE A 85 19.82 6.08 8.09
C ILE A 85 20.95 7.10 7.89
N GLY A 86 20.67 8.36 8.22
CA GLY A 86 21.66 9.44 8.20
C GLY A 86 22.11 9.89 6.82
N LYS A 87 21.52 9.36 5.74
CA LYS A 87 21.81 9.73 4.36
C LYS A 87 20.69 10.57 3.77
N GLU A 88 21.03 11.47 2.87
CA GLU A 88 20.05 12.16 2.06
C GLU A 88 19.44 11.18 1.03
N ILE A 89 18.14 11.31 0.75
CA ILE A 89 17.44 10.40 -0.18
C ILE A 89 18.13 10.35 -1.55
N LYS A 90 18.64 11.48 -2.04
CA LYS A 90 19.35 11.56 -3.34
C LYS A 90 20.64 10.74 -3.39
N GLU A 91 21.24 10.44 -2.23
CA GLU A 91 22.49 9.68 -2.11
C GLU A 91 22.24 8.17 -1.98
N LEU A 92 20.98 7.79 -1.77
CA LEU A 92 20.60 6.38 -1.68
C LEU A 92 20.66 5.74 -3.06
N SER A 93 21.34 4.60 -3.18
CA SER A 93 21.29 3.73 -4.38
C SER A 93 19.94 3.06 -4.51
N PHE A 94 18.87 3.86 -4.70
CA PHE A 94 17.52 3.37 -4.77
C PHE A 94 17.24 2.69 -6.12
N PRO A 95 16.49 1.57 -6.15
CA PRO A 95 16.17 0.89 -7.41
C PRO A 95 15.36 1.79 -8.35
N LYS A 96 15.67 1.79 -9.67
CA LYS A 96 14.98 2.61 -10.68
C LYS A 96 13.45 2.39 -10.75
N LYS A 97 12.97 1.23 -10.27
CA LYS A 97 11.54 0.84 -10.28
C LYS A 97 10.88 1.01 -8.89
N ALA A 98 11.47 1.82 -8.03
CA ALA A 98 10.94 2.18 -6.74
C ALA A 98 11.23 3.64 -6.42
N THR A 99 10.38 4.26 -5.63
CA THR A 99 10.56 5.63 -5.16
C THR A 99 10.03 5.78 -3.74
N ILE A 100 10.63 6.69 -2.98
CA ILE A 100 10.10 7.10 -1.69
C ILE A 100 8.98 8.11 -1.95
N GLY A 101 7.77 7.81 -1.49
CA GLY A 101 6.61 8.68 -1.61
C GLY A 101 6.46 9.66 -0.45
N GLY A 102 6.97 9.30 0.73
CA GLY A 102 6.92 10.13 1.92
C GLY A 102 7.51 9.45 3.14
N VAL A 103 7.58 10.20 4.22
CA VAL A 103 8.05 9.73 5.52
C VAL A 103 7.07 10.16 6.60
N ILE A 104 6.79 9.29 7.54
CA ILE A 104 6.03 9.63 8.75
C ILE A 104 7.03 9.66 9.90
N ARG A 105 7.14 10.82 10.55
CA ARG A 105 7.98 11.04 11.74
C ARG A 105 7.10 11.65 12.83
N ASP A 106 7.11 11.05 14.02
CA ASP A 106 6.31 11.49 15.17
C ASP A 106 4.80 11.63 14.84
N GLY A 107 4.28 10.70 14.01
CA GLY A 107 2.89 10.70 13.57
C GLY A 107 2.54 11.77 12.52
N LYS A 108 3.52 12.53 12.02
CA LYS A 108 3.33 13.57 11.00
C LYS A 108 3.87 13.10 9.64
N GLY A 109 3.00 13.16 8.62
CA GLY A 109 3.39 12.88 7.24
C GLY A 109 4.24 14.02 6.66
N ILE A 110 5.37 13.66 6.05
CA ILE A 110 6.32 14.59 5.43
C ILE A 110 6.54 14.14 3.99
N ILE A 111 6.43 15.07 3.04
CA ILE A 111 6.85 14.81 1.66
C ILE A 111 8.37 14.86 1.62
N ALA A 112 9.00 13.70 1.47
CA ALA A 112 10.45 13.57 1.55
C ALA A 112 11.08 13.87 0.19
N LEU A 113 11.74 15.01 0.08
CA LEU A 113 12.51 15.42 -1.10
C LEU A 113 13.93 14.85 -1.06
N GLY A 114 14.68 14.99 -2.16
CA GLY A 114 16.01 14.40 -2.29
C GLY A 114 17.04 14.79 -1.22
N ASN A 115 16.89 15.95 -0.59
CA ASN A 115 17.74 16.44 0.50
C ASN A 115 17.23 16.04 1.90
N PHE A 116 16.14 15.26 1.98
CA PHE A 116 15.62 14.80 3.25
C PHE A 116 16.51 13.69 3.84
N ILE A 117 16.81 13.78 5.12
CA ILE A 117 17.63 12.80 5.85
C ILE A 117 16.70 11.90 6.66
N ILE A 118 16.76 10.60 6.37
CA ILE A 118 16.00 9.56 7.05
C ILE A 118 16.64 9.29 8.41
N GLN A 119 15.81 9.14 9.44
CA GLN A 119 16.23 8.90 10.82
C GLN A 119 15.67 7.58 11.34
N LYS A 120 16.23 7.13 12.46
CA LYS A 120 15.70 5.98 13.21
C LYS A 120 14.23 6.23 13.60
N ASP A 121 13.45 5.17 13.61
CA ASP A 121 12.02 5.14 13.91
C ASP A 121 11.10 5.87 12.91
N ASP A 122 11.65 6.44 11.82
CA ASP A 122 10.85 6.91 10.71
C ASP A 122 10.07 5.74 10.07
N LEU A 123 8.83 6.02 9.64
CA LEU A 123 8.08 5.14 8.76
C LEU A 123 8.20 5.68 7.33
N VAL A 124 8.83 4.91 6.46
CA VAL A 124 9.12 5.33 5.08
C VAL A 124 8.15 4.65 4.12
N LEU A 125 7.36 5.43 3.43
CA LEU A 125 6.43 4.97 2.41
C LEU A 125 7.17 4.84 1.07
N VAL A 126 7.28 3.62 0.57
CA VAL A 126 7.93 3.31 -0.71
C VAL A 126 6.91 2.80 -1.69
N CYS A 127 6.81 3.47 -2.84
CA CYS A 127 6.09 2.96 -4.00
C CYS A 127 7.07 2.14 -4.86
N SER A 128 6.76 0.87 -5.11
CA SER A 128 7.67 -0.05 -5.79
C SER A 128 6.94 -0.99 -6.73
N GLN A 129 7.57 -1.31 -7.86
CA GLN A 129 7.15 -2.46 -8.66
C GLN A 129 7.59 -3.76 -7.95
N PRO A 130 6.84 -4.88 -8.10
CA PRO A 130 7.11 -6.14 -7.40
C PRO A 130 8.55 -6.65 -7.60
N GLN A 131 9.13 -6.41 -8.79
CA GLN A 131 10.50 -6.87 -9.09
C GLN A 131 11.60 -6.11 -8.34
N ALA A 132 11.31 -4.88 -7.87
CA ALA A 132 12.27 -4.03 -7.16
C ALA A 132 12.20 -4.18 -5.64
N ILE A 133 11.12 -4.74 -5.12
CA ILE A 133 10.82 -4.75 -3.68
C ILE A 133 11.92 -5.41 -2.84
N ARG A 134 12.48 -6.54 -3.29
CA ARG A 134 13.56 -7.21 -2.56
C ARG A 134 14.83 -6.36 -2.40
N LYS A 135 15.14 -5.51 -3.41
CA LYS A 135 16.26 -4.57 -3.32
C LYS A 135 15.96 -3.41 -2.38
N VAL A 136 14.69 -3.00 -2.32
CA VAL A 136 14.23 -1.99 -1.36
C VAL A 136 14.34 -2.54 0.06
N GLU A 137 13.81 -3.73 0.33
CA GLU A 137 13.90 -4.39 1.64
C GLU A 137 15.33 -4.42 2.19
N GLN A 138 16.33 -4.73 1.32
CA GLN A 138 17.74 -4.77 1.70
C GLN A 138 18.34 -3.42 2.14
N LEU A 139 17.67 -2.31 1.85
CA LEU A 139 18.09 -0.98 2.30
C LEU A 139 17.58 -0.67 3.71
N PHE A 140 16.50 -1.33 4.11
CA PHE A 140 15.86 -1.13 5.42
C PHE A 140 16.24 -2.21 6.46
N LEU A 141 16.99 -3.24 6.03
CA LEU A 141 17.59 -4.26 6.90
C LEU A 141 18.85 -3.75 7.61
#